data_809fb4b481f5263f5fe3ceea5993ae4d
#
_entry.id   809fb4b481f5263f5fe3ceea5993ae4d
#
_cell.length_a   1.000
_cell.length_b   1.000
_cell.length_c   1.000
_cell.angle_alpha   90.00
_cell.angle_beta   90.00
_cell.angle_gamma   90.00
#
_symmetry.space_group_name_H-M   'P 1'
#
loop_
_entity.id
_entity.type
_entity.pdbx_description
1 polymer ?
#
loop_
_entity_poly.entity_id
_entity_poly.type
_entity_poly.pdbx_seq_one_letter_code
_entity_poly.pdbx_strand_id
1 'polypeptide(L)'
;MKEYKKRIADQILADKLEAMGAVLVEGPKYCGKTTLASQQAKSILFMADPDTKAQNLAMAETNIKRLLQGETPRLIDEWQLAPKFWDAVRNEVDMRDEDGQFMLTGSAVPPKRDEIFHSGTGRIAWLKLRTMSLWESGDSTGEVSLASLFKNSDFVDGRSMIDIDQLAFLTCRGGWPKATLKKSKKAALLQAKEYYEAVCRSDISRVDDVERDSELTKRLLRSYARNQGSQASAGTILADIKANESELLSENTIYSYIKALKKIFVIEDSLAWNPNLRSKAAIRTSDTKYFTDPSI
;
A
#
# COMPACT_ATOMS: atom_id res chain seq x y z
N MET A 1 21.87 -9.97 9.76
CA MET A 1 20.68 -9.31 9.17
C MET A 1 20.68 -9.58 7.66
N LYS A 2 19.50 -9.78 7.03
CA LYS A 2 19.44 -9.83 5.56
C LYS A 2 19.72 -8.43 5.01
N GLU A 3 20.52 -8.35 3.96
CA GLU A 3 20.86 -7.10 3.30
C GLU A 3 19.59 -6.39 2.80
N TYR A 4 19.48 -5.07 3.09
CA TYR A 4 18.38 -4.25 2.61
C TYR A 4 18.49 -4.05 1.10
N LYS A 5 17.45 -4.35 0.37
CA LYS A 5 17.37 -4.01 -1.07
C LYS A 5 16.81 -2.60 -1.21
N LYS A 6 17.60 -1.73 -1.82
CA LYS A 6 17.21 -0.33 -2.08
C LYS A 6 15.92 -0.27 -2.91
N ARG A 7 15.03 0.64 -2.52
CA ARG A 7 13.75 0.88 -3.17
C ARG A 7 13.77 2.20 -3.95
N ILE A 8 12.98 2.29 -5.00
CA ILE A 8 12.73 3.58 -5.68
C ILE A 8 12.16 4.59 -4.67
N ALA A 9 11.34 4.12 -3.75
CA ALA A 9 10.73 4.93 -2.71
C ALA A 9 11.72 5.50 -1.67
N ASP A 10 12.96 5.01 -1.56
CA ASP A 10 13.96 5.56 -0.62
C ASP A 10 14.25 7.04 -0.89
N GLN A 11 14.48 7.38 -2.17
CA GLN A 11 14.73 8.77 -2.54
C GLN A 11 13.49 9.64 -2.36
N ILE A 12 12.32 9.12 -2.76
CA ILE A 12 11.05 9.85 -2.60
C ILE A 12 10.74 10.12 -1.12
N LEU A 13 11.07 9.18 -0.23
CA LEU A 13 10.92 9.37 1.22
C LEU A 13 11.87 10.43 1.74
N ALA A 14 13.14 10.41 1.30
CA ALA A 14 14.14 11.40 1.68
C ALA A 14 13.72 12.82 1.24
N ASP A 15 13.31 12.98 -0.02
CA ASP A 15 12.84 14.27 -0.57
C ASP A 15 11.60 14.80 0.19
N LYS A 16 10.69 13.89 0.59
CA LYS A 16 9.51 14.28 1.38
C LYS A 16 9.84 14.66 2.81
N LEU A 17 10.82 14.01 3.43
CA LEU A 17 11.32 14.37 4.78
C LEU A 17 12.06 15.71 4.77
N GLU A 18 12.75 16.04 3.69
CA GLU A 18 13.39 17.34 3.52
C GLU A 18 12.38 18.49 3.38
N ALA A 19 11.21 18.20 2.81
CA ALA A 19 10.20 19.22 2.46
C ALA A 19 9.06 19.35 3.47
N MET A 20 8.89 18.40 4.40
CA MET A 20 7.70 18.32 5.26
C MET A 20 8.06 17.80 6.65
N GLY A 21 7.39 18.32 7.67
CA GLY A 21 7.63 17.93 9.07
C GLY A 21 7.37 16.45 9.37
N ALA A 22 6.46 15.81 8.64
CA ALA A 22 6.19 14.38 8.79
C ALA A 22 5.84 13.71 7.45
N VAL A 23 6.03 12.37 7.37
CA VAL A 23 5.65 11.55 6.21
C VAL A 23 4.86 10.33 6.65
N LEU A 24 3.65 10.17 6.12
CA LEU A 24 2.91 8.92 6.23
C LEU A 24 3.30 7.96 5.09
N VAL A 25 3.84 6.80 5.45
CA VAL A 25 4.12 5.70 4.51
C VAL A 25 3.00 4.66 4.62
N GLU A 26 2.14 4.62 3.64
CA GLU A 26 1.01 3.67 3.56
C GLU A 26 1.20 2.64 2.45
N GLY A 27 0.44 1.55 2.49
CA GLY A 27 0.50 0.49 1.48
C GLY A 27 0.13 -0.88 2.05
N PRO A 28 0.08 -1.93 1.22
CA PRO A 28 -0.37 -3.25 1.65
C PRO A 28 0.52 -3.82 2.75
N LYS A 29 -0.01 -4.74 3.53
CA LYS A 29 0.79 -5.50 4.50
C LYS A 29 1.96 -6.18 3.80
N TYR A 30 3.09 -6.33 4.48
CA TYR A 30 4.31 -7.00 3.97
C TYR A 30 5.00 -6.37 2.74
N CYS A 31 4.57 -5.19 2.25
CA CYS A 31 5.27 -4.50 1.16
C CYS A 31 6.59 -3.83 1.58
N GLY A 32 6.89 -3.78 2.88
CA GLY A 32 8.17 -3.32 3.41
C GLY A 32 8.18 -1.90 3.98
N LYS A 33 7.03 -1.33 4.38
CA LYS A 33 6.91 0.03 4.94
C LYS A 33 7.85 0.30 6.12
N THR A 34 7.75 -0.53 7.15
CA THR A 34 8.59 -0.43 8.36
C THR A 34 10.07 -0.53 8.00
N THR A 35 10.43 -1.47 7.11
CA THR A 35 11.81 -1.66 6.67
C THR A 35 12.34 -0.45 5.92
N LEU A 36 11.56 0.13 4.99
CA LEU A 36 11.91 1.35 4.26
C LEU A 36 12.10 2.53 5.23
N ALA A 37 11.10 2.79 6.08
CA ALA A 37 11.15 3.91 7.01
C ALA A 37 12.29 3.78 8.04
N SER A 38 12.61 2.55 8.47
CA SER A 38 13.72 2.29 9.39
C SER A 38 15.09 2.64 8.83
N GLN A 39 15.26 2.73 7.49
CA GLN A 39 16.54 3.17 6.90
C GLN A 39 16.80 4.66 7.14
N GLN A 40 15.76 5.44 7.33
CA GLN A 40 15.84 6.90 7.55
C GLN A 40 15.68 7.27 9.04
N ALA A 41 15.14 6.36 9.85
CA ALA A 41 14.80 6.62 11.24
C ALA A 41 16.03 6.64 12.16
N LYS A 42 16.14 7.65 13.02
CA LYS A 42 17.10 7.68 14.14
C LYS A 42 16.53 7.06 15.42
N SER A 43 15.21 7.08 15.58
CA SER A 43 14.52 6.37 16.66
C SER A 43 13.21 5.75 16.17
N ILE A 44 12.79 4.65 16.81
CA ILE A 44 11.61 3.89 16.38
C ILE A 44 10.72 3.58 17.59
N LEU A 45 9.42 3.80 17.43
CA LEU A 45 8.37 3.35 18.33
C LEU A 45 7.53 2.28 17.63
N PHE A 46 7.57 1.05 18.12
CA PHE A 46 6.73 -0.05 17.64
C PHE A 46 5.45 -0.13 18.47
N MET A 47 4.33 0.34 17.92
CA MET A 47 3.03 0.32 18.62
C MET A 47 2.42 -1.07 18.75
N ALA A 48 2.79 -2.00 17.88
CA ALA A 48 2.30 -3.38 17.88
C ALA A 48 3.21 -4.38 18.62
N ASP A 49 4.30 -3.94 19.22
CA ASP A 49 5.23 -4.80 19.97
C ASP A 49 4.49 -5.46 21.14
N PRO A 50 4.40 -6.81 21.22
CA PRO A 50 3.66 -7.52 22.25
C PRO A 50 4.03 -7.13 23.70
N ASP A 51 5.30 -6.85 23.95
CA ASP A 51 5.81 -6.56 25.29
C ASP A 51 5.44 -5.15 25.76
N THR A 52 5.31 -4.20 24.84
CA THR A 52 5.07 -2.78 25.16
C THR A 52 3.72 -2.26 24.68
N LYS A 53 2.97 -3.01 23.88
CA LYS A 53 1.73 -2.57 23.24
C LYS A 53 0.71 -1.99 24.23
N ALA A 54 0.44 -2.70 25.34
CA ALA A 54 -0.55 -2.26 26.33
C ALA A 54 -0.12 -0.94 26.99
N GLN A 55 1.17 -0.81 27.32
CA GLN A 55 1.75 0.40 27.90
C GLN A 55 1.71 1.57 26.89
N ASN A 56 2.08 1.32 25.63
CA ASN A 56 2.08 2.34 24.58
C ASN A 56 0.66 2.85 24.30
N LEU A 57 -0.34 1.97 24.27
CA LEU A 57 -1.75 2.38 24.11
C LEU A 57 -2.24 3.22 25.29
N ALA A 58 -1.96 2.81 26.52
CA ALA A 58 -2.32 3.58 27.71
C ALA A 58 -1.60 4.95 27.75
N MET A 59 -0.34 5.00 27.33
CA MET A 59 0.41 6.25 27.21
C MET A 59 -0.14 7.16 26.10
N ALA A 60 -0.57 6.60 24.98
CA ALA A 60 -1.20 7.36 23.91
C ALA A 60 -2.51 8.03 24.35
N GLU A 61 -3.25 7.41 25.28
CA GLU A 61 -4.46 8.00 25.86
C GLU A 61 -4.18 9.10 26.89
N THR A 62 -3.13 8.95 27.70
CA THR A 62 -2.86 9.82 28.85
C THR A 62 -1.83 10.90 28.56
N ASN A 63 -0.77 10.60 27.82
CA ASN A 63 0.32 11.53 27.50
C ASN A 63 1.05 11.13 26.20
N ILE A 64 0.36 11.30 25.07
CA ILE A 64 0.89 10.95 23.76
C ILE A 64 2.19 11.70 23.40
N LYS A 65 2.39 12.92 23.92
CA LYS A 65 3.62 13.70 23.66
C LYS A 65 4.88 12.99 24.13
N ARG A 66 4.80 12.18 25.19
CA ARG A 66 5.93 11.39 25.67
C ARG A 66 6.36 10.32 24.65
N LEU A 67 5.44 9.78 23.88
CA LEU A 67 5.73 8.80 22.81
C LEU A 67 6.37 9.46 21.58
N LEU A 68 6.20 10.77 21.41
CA LEU A 68 6.84 11.54 20.34
C LEU A 68 8.27 11.98 20.66
N GLN A 69 8.74 11.77 21.88
CA GLN A 69 10.10 12.08 22.29
C GLN A 69 11.09 11.03 21.76
N GLY A 70 12.22 11.49 21.24
CA GLY A 70 13.29 10.67 20.69
C GLY A 70 14.02 11.38 19.57
N GLU A 71 15.13 10.80 19.11
CA GLU A 71 15.89 11.36 17.98
C GLU A 71 15.06 11.32 16.70
N THR A 72 15.14 12.39 15.91
CA THR A 72 14.39 12.58 14.65
C THR A 72 15.31 12.40 13.44
N PRO A 73 14.79 11.84 12.32
CA PRO A 73 13.41 11.38 12.07
C PRO A 73 13.01 10.23 13.00
N ARG A 74 11.84 10.38 13.67
CA ARG A 74 11.27 9.34 14.52
C ARG A 74 10.21 8.55 13.80
N LEU A 75 10.36 7.22 13.71
CA LEU A 75 9.36 6.31 13.14
C LEU A 75 8.36 5.89 14.20
N ILE A 76 7.07 6.02 13.89
CA ILE A 76 5.95 5.47 14.66
C ILE A 76 5.31 4.38 13.79
N ASP A 77 5.61 3.12 14.10
CA ASP A 77 5.13 1.95 13.34
C ASP A 77 3.75 1.51 13.84
N GLU A 78 2.85 1.22 12.89
CA GLU A 78 1.43 0.88 13.12
C GLU A 78 0.67 1.98 13.91
N TRP A 79 0.89 3.25 13.51
CA TRP A 79 0.30 4.43 14.15
C TRP A 79 -1.23 4.38 14.29
N GLN A 80 -1.93 3.70 13.37
CA GLN A 80 -3.40 3.57 13.37
C GLN A 80 -3.95 2.80 14.58
N LEU A 81 -3.10 2.15 15.37
CA LEU A 81 -3.49 1.56 16.67
C LEU A 81 -3.88 2.62 17.69
N ALA A 82 -3.38 3.86 17.54
CA ALA A 82 -3.76 5.02 18.33
C ALA A 82 -3.94 6.23 17.39
N PRO A 83 -5.12 6.44 16.76
CA PRO A 83 -5.35 7.47 15.75
C PRO A 83 -5.01 8.89 16.21
N LYS A 84 -5.04 9.16 17.51
CA LYS A 84 -4.61 10.42 18.12
C LYS A 84 -3.17 10.84 17.76
N PHE A 85 -2.31 9.90 17.31
CA PHE A 85 -0.97 10.25 16.81
C PHE A 85 -1.02 11.22 15.64
N TRP A 86 -2.05 11.17 14.81
CA TRP A 86 -2.18 12.09 13.68
C TRP A 86 -2.17 13.55 14.11
N ASP A 87 -3.07 13.91 15.01
CA ASP A 87 -3.17 15.27 15.52
C ASP A 87 -1.99 15.65 16.42
N ALA A 88 -1.46 14.70 17.19
CA ALA A 88 -0.29 14.92 18.05
C ALA A 88 0.97 15.19 17.23
N VAL A 89 1.22 14.42 16.17
CA VAL A 89 2.36 14.63 15.25
C VAL A 89 2.21 15.97 14.52
N ARG A 90 1.01 16.28 14.00
CA ARG A 90 0.75 17.56 13.35
C ARG A 90 1.06 18.74 14.30
N ASN A 91 0.57 18.67 15.55
CA ASN A 91 0.82 19.70 16.55
C ASN A 91 2.30 19.82 16.90
N GLU A 92 3.01 18.70 17.04
CA GLU A 92 4.42 18.68 17.37
C GLU A 92 5.28 19.24 16.25
N VAL A 93 4.92 18.98 14.98
CA VAL A 93 5.56 19.62 13.80
C VAL A 93 5.37 21.13 13.83
N ASP A 94 4.15 21.61 14.11
CA ASP A 94 3.88 23.05 14.23
C ASP A 94 4.70 23.71 15.37
N MET A 95 4.89 22.99 16.49
CA MET A 95 5.61 23.50 17.66
C MET A 95 7.15 23.55 17.47
N ARG A 96 7.71 22.58 16.72
CA ARG A 96 9.16 22.51 16.47
C ARG A 96 9.57 23.39 15.32
N ASP A 97 8.66 23.63 14.36
CA ASP A 97 8.91 24.41 13.14
C ASP A 97 10.12 23.89 12.34
N GLU A 98 10.24 22.55 12.26
CA GLU A 98 11.33 21.83 11.58
C GLU A 98 10.77 20.71 10.69
N ASP A 99 11.45 20.47 9.55
CA ASP A 99 11.13 19.38 8.64
C ASP A 99 11.77 18.05 9.10
N GLY A 100 11.32 16.91 8.53
CA GLY A 100 11.91 15.61 8.76
C GLY A 100 11.75 15.05 10.18
N GLN A 101 10.75 15.49 10.93
CA GLN A 101 10.61 15.11 12.34
C GLN A 101 10.04 13.71 12.54
N PHE A 102 9.02 13.33 11.76
CA PHE A 102 8.30 12.08 11.98
C PHE A 102 8.05 11.29 10.72
N MET A 103 8.04 9.96 10.88
CA MET A 103 7.50 9.01 9.91
C MET A 103 6.40 8.18 10.58
N LEU A 104 5.26 8.03 9.92
CA LEU A 104 4.17 7.17 10.34
C LEU A 104 4.07 6.02 9.35
N THR A 105 3.98 4.77 9.82
CA THR A 105 3.71 3.61 8.95
C THR A 105 2.42 2.95 9.33
N GLY A 106 1.60 2.58 8.33
CA GLY A 106 0.34 1.89 8.54
C GLY A 106 -0.09 1.06 7.34
N SER A 107 -0.75 -0.06 7.60
CA SER A 107 -1.20 -1.01 6.58
C SER A 107 -2.69 -0.93 6.28
N ALA A 108 -3.39 -0.02 6.93
CA ALA A 108 -4.80 0.27 6.71
C ALA A 108 -5.10 1.73 7.05
N VAL A 109 -6.16 2.25 6.46
CA VAL A 109 -6.73 3.54 6.87
C VAL A 109 -7.39 3.33 8.25
N PRO A 110 -7.17 4.21 9.25
CA PRO A 110 -7.78 4.06 10.56
C PRO A 110 -9.28 3.86 10.48
N PRO A 111 -9.85 2.87 11.17
CA PRO A 111 -11.29 2.63 11.16
C PRO A 111 -12.06 3.80 11.80
N LYS A 112 -11.49 4.46 12.79
CA LYS A 112 -12.07 5.57 13.54
C LYS A 112 -11.53 6.90 13.03
N ARG A 113 -12.04 7.37 11.90
CA ARG A 113 -11.71 8.71 11.37
C ARG A 113 -12.20 9.83 12.26
N ASP A 114 -13.20 9.57 13.09
CA ASP A 114 -13.79 10.57 14.00
C ASP A 114 -12.82 10.99 15.13
N GLU A 115 -11.74 10.24 15.33
CA GLU A 115 -10.65 10.61 16.25
C GLU A 115 -9.57 11.49 15.60
N ILE A 116 -9.67 11.78 14.30
CA ILE A 116 -8.77 12.64 13.55
C ILE A 116 -9.49 13.95 13.24
N PHE A 117 -9.12 15.02 13.94
CA PHE A 117 -9.78 16.33 13.83
C PHE A 117 -9.22 17.20 12.68
N HIS A 118 -8.01 16.93 12.21
CA HIS A 118 -7.36 17.76 11.22
C HIS A 118 -6.83 16.96 10.02
N SER A 119 -6.81 17.59 8.85
CA SER A 119 -6.38 16.94 7.59
C SER A 119 -4.87 16.65 7.49
N GLY A 120 -4.05 17.29 8.32
CA GLY A 120 -2.59 17.24 8.21
C GLY A 120 -1.99 18.01 7.03
N THR A 121 -2.82 18.75 6.29
CA THR A 121 -2.40 19.53 5.10
C THR A 121 -1.27 20.49 5.44
N GLY A 122 -0.19 20.46 4.64
CA GLY A 122 0.99 21.31 4.81
C GLY A 122 1.97 20.85 5.90
N ARG A 123 1.70 19.77 6.65
CA ARG A 123 2.55 19.22 7.72
C ARG A 123 2.94 17.78 7.46
N ILE A 124 2.02 16.98 6.87
CA ILE A 124 2.21 15.55 6.68
C ILE A 124 2.13 15.25 5.19
N ALA A 125 3.22 14.77 4.62
CA ALA A 125 3.25 14.24 3.25
C ALA A 125 2.80 12.78 3.22
N TRP A 126 2.35 12.32 2.07
CA TRP A 126 1.88 10.96 1.85
C TRP A 126 2.81 10.23 0.88
N LEU A 127 3.22 9.02 1.25
CA LEU A 127 3.99 8.13 0.40
C LEU A 127 3.29 6.76 0.34
N LYS A 128 2.76 6.41 -0.83
CA LYS A 128 2.23 5.07 -1.06
C LYS A 128 3.36 4.13 -1.49
N LEU A 129 3.64 3.13 -0.67
CA LEU A 129 4.60 2.07 -0.96
C LEU A 129 3.88 0.85 -1.52
N ARG A 130 4.23 0.46 -2.74
CA ARG A 130 3.77 -0.78 -3.38
C ARG A 130 4.74 -1.93 -3.10
N THR A 131 4.44 -3.11 -3.61
CA THR A 131 5.38 -4.23 -3.68
C THR A 131 6.59 -3.89 -4.56
N MET A 132 7.63 -4.69 -4.57
CA MET A 132 8.85 -4.42 -5.33
C MET A 132 8.59 -4.55 -6.84
N SER A 133 9.09 -3.59 -7.60
CA SER A 133 9.17 -3.71 -9.06
C SER A 133 10.17 -4.80 -9.47
N LEU A 134 10.16 -5.20 -10.75
CA LEU A 134 11.14 -6.15 -11.27
C LEU A 134 12.57 -5.62 -11.18
N TRP A 135 12.76 -4.31 -11.26
CA TRP A 135 14.07 -3.68 -11.07
C TRP A 135 14.54 -3.77 -9.61
N GLU A 136 13.68 -3.44 -8.65
CA GLU A 136 13.99 -3.52 -7.21
C GLU A 136 14.25 -4.96 -6.75
N SER A 137 13.54 -5.94 -7.34
CA SER A 137 13.79 -7.37 -7.06
C SER A 137 15.04 -7.92 -7.74
N GLY A 138 15.59 -7.22 -8.75
CA GLY A 138 16.76 -7.60 -9.52
C GLY A 138 16.44 -8.52 -10.70
N ASP A 139 15.18 -8.59 -11.11
CA ASP A 139 14.72 -9.38 -12.26
C ASP A 139 14.74 -8.57 -13.56
N SER A 140 14.83 -7.22 -13.49
CA SER A 140 15.00 -6.33 -14.65
C SER A 140 16.34 -5.61 -14.58
N THR A 141 17.00 -5.44 -15.72
CA THR A 141 18.27 -4.68 -15.85
C THR A 141 18.08 -3.18 -15.68
N GLY A 142 16.87 -2.66 -15.97
CA GLY A 142 16.58 -1.22 -15.95
C GLY A 142 17.21 -0.46 -17.13
N GLU A 143 17.67 -1.15 -18.19
CA GLU A 143 18.24 -0.50 -19.41
C GLU A 143 17.26 0.50 -20.02
N VAL A 144 15.98 0.18 -20.01
CA VAL A 144 14.92 1.10 -20.44
C VAL A 144 14.23 1.71 -19.22
N SER A 145 14.27 3.03 -19.09
CA SER A 145 13.56 3.76 -18.05
C SER A 145 12.61 4.81 -18.63
N LEU A 146 11.48 5.03 -17.97
CA LEU A 146 10.51 6.06 -18.36
C LEU A 146 11.16 7.45 -18.38
N ALA A 147 12.03 7.75 -17.43
CA ALA A 147 12.76 9.01 -17.38
C ALA A 147 13.68 9.20 -18.59
N SER A 148 14.32 8.13 -19.08
CA SER A 148 15.13 8.18 -20.29
C SER A 148 14.27 8.42 -21.54
N LEU A 149 13.10 7.80 -21.62
CA LEU A 149 12.15 8.01 -22.72
C LEU A 149 11.68 9.46 -22.81
N PHE A 150 11.45 10.13 -21.68
CA PHE A 150 11.10 11.56 -21.68
C PHE A 150 12.25 12.48 -22.07
N LYS A 151 13.50 12.06 -21.86
CA LYS A 151 14.68 12.86 -22.19
C LYS A 151 15.11 12.70 -23.65
N ASN A 152 15.08 11.49 -24.15
CA ASN A 152 15.46 11.16 -25.53
C ASN A 152 14.74 9.87 -25.96
N SER A 153 13.75 10.01 -26.85
CA SER A 153 12.97 8.90 -27.38
C SER A 153 13.64 8.14 -28.51
N ASP A 154 14.69 8.71 -29.12
CA ASP A 154 15.25 8.22 -30.40
C ASP A 154 16.21 7.05 -30.21
N PHE A 155 16.69 6.82 -28.99
CA PHE A 155 17.62 5.74 -28.66
C PHE A 155 17.20 5.01 -27.38
N VAL A 156 16.13 4.22 -27.46
CA VAL A 156 15.75 3.33 -26.37
C VAL A 156 15.78 1.91 -26.88
N ASP A 157 16.88 1.24 -26.65
CA ASP A 157 17.05 -0.19 -26.89
C ASP A 157 17.40 -0.89 -25.59
N GLY A 158 16.74 -2.01 -25.33
CA GLY A 158 16.97 -2.83 -24.14
C GLY A 158 16.55 -4.26 -24.40
N ARG A 159 17.31 -5.20 -23.85
CA ARG A 159 17.06 -6.62 -24.02
C ARG A 159 16.59 -7.24 -22.70
N SER A 160 15.46 -7.93 -22.71
CA SER A 160 15.04 -8.78 -21.61
C SER A 160 15.51 -10.20 -21.83
N MET A 161 16.10 -10.81 -20.79
CA MET A 161 16.44 -12.23 -20.74
C MET A 161 15.34 -13.10 -20.12
N ILE A 162 14.20 -12.47 -19.77
CA ILE A 162 13.05 -13.14 -19.17
C ILE A 162 12.29 -13.88 -20.28
N ASP A 163 12.26 -15.20 -20.22
CA ASP A 163 11.41 -16.04 -21.05
C ASP A 163 9.97 -16.10 -20.52
N ILE A 164 9.09 -16.79 -21.24
CA ILE A 164 7.66 -16.86 -20.89
C ILE A 164 7.43 -17.60 -19.56
N ASP A 165 8.21 -18.65 -19.28
CA ASP A 165 8.09 -19.43 -18.04
C ASP A 165 8.57 -18.60 -16.84
N GLN A 166 9.65 -17.86 -17.02
CA GLN A 166 10.15 -16.93 -16.02
C GLN A 166 9.16 -15.79 -15.79
N LEU A 167 8.55 -15.23 -16.83
CA LEU A 167 7.52 -14.21 -16.70
C LEU A 167 6.31 -14.72 -15.93
N ALA A 168 5.83 -15.93 -16.26
CA ALA A 168 4.73 -16.57 -15.52
C ALA A 168 5.08 -16.77 -14.04
N PHE A 169 6.30 -17.25 -13.75
CA PHE A 169 6.79 -17.38 -12.38
C PHE A 169 6.80 -16.03 -11.64
N LEU A 170 7.34 -14.98 -12.26
CA LEU A 170 7.45 -13.65 -11.65
C LEU A 170 6.08 -13.04 -11.36
N THR A 171 5.13 -13.24 -12.27
CA THR A 171 3.73 -12.81 -12.08
C THR A 171 3.10 -13.52 -10.87
N CYS A 172 3.23 -14.85 -10.77
CA CYS A 172 2.68 -15.61 -9.66
C CYS A 172 3.41 -15.38 -8.33
N ARG A 173 4.71 -15.07 -8.34
CA ARG A 173 5.50 -14.73 -7.14
C ARG A 173 5.12 -13.36 -6.61
N GLY A 174 4.87 -12.42 -7.52
CA GLY A 174 4.69 -11.01 -7.19
C GLY A 174 5.99 -10.31 -6.73
N GLY A 175 5.81 -9.08 -6.27
CA GLY A 175 6.88 -8.21 -5.77
C GLY A 175 7.00 -8.17 -4.24
N TRP A 176 6.40 -9.09 -3.49
CA TRP A 176 6.49 -9.15 -2.03
C TRP A 176 7.93 -9.32 -1.57
N PRO A 177 8.52 -8.40 -0.75
CA PRO A 177 9.94 -8.46 -0.39
C PRO A 177 10.37 -9.82 0.18
N LYS A 178 9.53 -10.46 1.00
CA LYS A 178 9.85 -11.79 1.54
C LYS A 178 9.83 -12.88 0.46
N ALA A 179 8.99 -12.77 -0.56
CA ALA A 179 8.92 -13.73 -1.67
C ALA A 179 10.12 -13.56 -2.60
N THR A 180 10.53 -12.31 -2.91
CA THR A 180 11.69 -12.02 -3.76
C THR A 180 13.03 -12.48 -3.17
N LEU A 181 13.09 -12.61 -1.83
CA LEU A 181 14.28 -13.05 -1.11
C LEU A 181 14.35 -14.57 -0.88
N LYS A 182 13.37 -15.35 -1.36
CA LYS A 182 13.38 -16.81 -1.22
C LYS A 182 14.31 -17.45 -2.25
N LYS A 183 15.13 -18.42 -1.81
CA LYS A 183 16.01 -19.19 -2.69
C LYS A 183 15.23 -20.21 -3.55
N SER A 184 14.15 -20.77 -3.03
CA SER A 184 13.33 -21.77 -3.72
C SER A 184 12.12 -21.11 -4.39
N LYS A 185 11.92 -21.37 -5.69
CA LYS A 185 10.71 -20.95 -6.44
C LYS A 185 9.43 -21.41 -5.74
N LYS A 186 9.39 -22.67 -5.27
CA LYS A 186 8.24 -23.22 -4.53
C LYS A 186 7.92 -22.40 -3.26
N ALA A 187 8.94 -22.05 -2.47
CA ALA A 187 8.75 -21.27 -1.25
C ALA A 187 8.31 -19.83 -1.55
N ALA A 188 8.76 -19.25 -2.66
CA ALA A 188 8.35 -17.92 -3.10
C ALA A 188 6.87 -17.88 -3.51
N LEU A 189 6.43 -18.86 -4.31
CA LEU A 189 5.01 -19.00 -4.70
C LEU A 189 4.10 -19.29 -3.50
N LEU A 190 4.55 -20.13 -2.57
CA LEU A 190 3.80 -20.40 -1.35
C LEU A 190 3.60 -19.12 -0.52
N GLN A 191 4.62 -18.26 -0.43
CA GLN A 191 4.52 -16.98 0.28
C GLN A 191 3.43 -16.07 -0.30
N ALA A 192 3.34 -15.97 -1.63
CA ALA A 192 2.31 -15.18 -2.30
C ALA A 192 0.91 -15.79 -2.08
N LYS A 193 0.78 -17.11 -2.21
CA LYS A 193 -0.48 -17.83 -1.96
C LYS A 193 -0.98 -17.64 -0.53
N GLU A 194 -0.11 -17.77 0.47
CA GLU A 194 -0.48 -17.57 1.87
C GLU A 194 -0.89 -16.11 2.16
N TYR A 195 -0.28 -15.14 1.47
CA TYR A 195 -0.73 -13.74 1.55
C TYR A 195 -2.16 -13.58 1.02
N TYR A 196 -2.45 -14.13 -0.17
CA TYR A 196 -3.81 -14.13 -0.75
C TYR A 196 -4.84 -14.76 0.18
N GLU A 197 -4.54 -15.95 0.76
CA GLU A 197 -5.44 -16.61 1.70
C GLU A 197 -5.67 -15.77 2.97
N ALA A 198 -4.63 -15.12 3.50
CA ALA A 198 -4.76 -14.24 4.65
C ALA A 198 -5.65 -13.02 4.38
N VAL A 199 -5.51 -12.41 3.19
CA VAL A 199 -6.39 -11.31 2.75
C VAL A 199 -7.85 -11.75 2.74
N CYS A 200 -8.14 -12.91 2.12
CA CYS A 200 -9.51 -13.40 1.98
C CYS A 200 -10.13 -13.82 3.32
N ARG A 201 -9.36 -14.44 4.21
CA ARG A 201 -9.88 -15.02 5.46
C ARG A 201 -9.98 -14.04 6.61
N SER A 202 -9.09 -13.05 6.68
CA SER A 202 -9.02 -12.21 7.88
C SER A 202 -8.87 -10.72 7.62
N ASP A 203 -8.00 -10.30 6.70
CA ASP A 203 -7.65 -8.89 6.60
C ASP A 203 -8.78 -8.02 6.08
N ILE A 204 -9.59 -8.55 5.16
CA ILE A 204 -10.75 -7.83 4.60
C ILE A 204 -11.83 -7.51 5.65
N SER A 205 -12.02 -8.39 6.65
CA SER A 205 -13.01 -8.16 7.71
C SER A 205 -12.51 -7.24 8.82
N ARG A 206 -11.19 -7.24 9.07
CA ARG A 206 -10.57 -6.40 10.13
C ARG A 206 -10.50 -4.92 9.79
N VAL A 207 -10.79 -4.54 8.55
CA VAL A 207 -10.60 -3.14 8.09
C VAL A 207 -11.64 -2.17 8.63
N ASP A 208 -12.83 -2.68 8.96
CA ASP A 208 -13.97 -1.89 9.44
C ASP A 208 -14.90 -2.71 10.36
N ASP A 209 -14.38 -3.81 10.93
CA ASP A 209 -15.08 -4.73 11.83
C ASP A 209 -16.37 -5.34 11.24
N VAL A 210 -16.47 -5.35 9.89
CA VAL A 210 -17.57 -6.00 9.16
C VAL A 210 -17.13 -7.40 8.76
N GLU A 211 -17.83 -8.42 9.24
CA GLU A 211 -17.59 -9.80 8.84
C GLU A 211 -17.90 -9.98 7.35
N ARG A 212 -16.93 -10.53 6.62
CA ARG A 212 -17.04 -10.78 5.18
C ARG A 212 -16.79 -12.24 4.85
N ASP A 213 -17.62 -12.77 3.98
CA ASP A 213 -17.46 -14.15 3.50
C ASP A 213 -16.18 -14.29 2.67
N SER A 214 -15.38 -15.30 3.03
CA SER A 214 -14.10 -15.59 2.39
C SER A 214 -14.26 -16.12 0.95
N GLU A 215 -15.30 -16.93 0.69
CA GLU A 215 -15.52 -17.48 -0.63
C GLU A 215 -16.05 -16.40 -1.59
N LEU A 216 -16.94 -15.54 -1.10
CA LEU A 216 -17.37 -14.36 -1.88
C LEU A 216 -16.19 -13.44 -2.19
N THR A 217 -15.27 -13.24 -1.22
CA THR A 217 -14.04 -12.48 -1.44
C THR A 217 -13.19 -13.08 -2.57
N LYS A 218 -12.99 -14.40 -2.56
CA LYS A 218 -12.24 -15.11 -3.61
C LYS A 218 -12.91 -14.99 -4.97
N ARG A 219 -14.24 -15.11 -5.03
CA ARG A 219 -15.03 -14.95 -6.26
C ARG A 219 -14.89 -13.52 -6.80
N LEU A 220 -14.98 -12.53 -5.92
CA LEU A 220 -14.80 -11.13 -6.29
C LEU A 220 -13.39 -10.87 -6.86
N LEU A 221 -12.34 -11.34 -6.19
CA LEU A 221 -10.98 -11.18 -6.65
C LEU A 221 -10.74 -11.86 -8.00
N ARG A 222 -11.32 -13.05 -8.22
CA ARG A 222 -11.28 -13.76 -9.51
C ARG A 222 -11.99 -12.98 -10.63
N SER A 223 -13.17 -12.43 -10.35
CA SER A 223 -13.88 -11.57 -11.30
C SER A 223 -13.08 -10.28 -11.58
N TYR A 224 -12.50 -9.70 -10.54
CA TYR A 224 -11.65 -8.52 -10.67
C TYR A 224 -10.41 -8.78 -11.53
N ALA A 225 -9.77 -9.95 -11.36
CA ALA A 225 -8.62 -10.37 -12.17
C ALA A 225 -8.98 -10.50 -13.66
N ARG A 226 -10.15 -11.08 -14.00
CA ARG A 226 -10.64 -11.15 -15.39
C ARG A 226 -10.89 -9.77 -16.01
N ASN A 227 -11.20 -8.78 -15.18
CA ASN A 227 -11.47 -7.42 -15.60
C ASN A 227 -10.26 -6.48 -15.41
N GLN A 228 -9.07 -7.01 -15.11
CA GLN A 228 -7.87 -6.20 -14.95
C GLN A 228 -7.50 -5.49 -16.26
N GLY A 229 -7.09 -4.23 -16.15
CA GLY A 229 -6.82 -3.39 -17.31
C GLY A 229 -8.08 -2.86 -18.02
N SER A 230 -9.28 -3.09 -17.48
CA SER A 230 -10.55 -2.62 -18.02
C SER A 230 -11.22 -1.58 -17.11
N GLN A 231 -12.24 -0.91 -17.63
CA GLN A 231 -13.08 0.05 -16.91
C GLN A 231 -14.38 -0.61 -16.38
N ALA A 232 -14.34 -1.90 -16.03
CA ALA A 232 -15.49 -2.63 -15.56
C ALA A 232 -16.16 -1.96 -14.35
N SER A 233 -17.49 -1.84 -14.39
CA SER A 233 -18.29 -1.35 -13.26
C SER A 233 -18.47 -2.41 -12.16
N ALA A 234 -18.90 -2.00 -10.96
CA ALA A 234 -19.30 -2.97 -9.93
C ALA A 234 -20.47 -3.84 -10.39
N GLY A 235 -21.38 -3.30 -11.20
CA GLY A 235 -22.48 -4.07 -11.83
C GLY A 235 -21.95 -5.14 -12.80
N THR A 236 -20.89 -4.85 -13.58
CA THR A 236 -20.23 -5.83 -14.44
C THR A 236 -19.62 -6.97 -13.63
N ILE A 237 -18.91 -6.65 -12.55
CA ILE A 237 -18.31 -7.62 -11.62
C ILE A 237 -19.40 -8.47 -10.95
N LEU A 238 -20.51 -7.84 -10.51
CA LEU A 238 -21.65 -8.54 -9.94
C LEU A 238 -22.28 -9.53 -10.93
N ALA A 239 -22.49 -9.11 -12.19
CA ALA A 239 -23.03 -9.96 -13.23
C ALA A 239 -22.14 -11.19 -13.51
N ASP A 240 -20.82 -10.98 -13.53
CA ASP A 240 -19.83 -12.06 -13.70
C ASP A 240 -19.84 -13.05 -12.52
N ILE A 241 -20.01 -12.59 -11.29
CA ILE A 241 -20.14 -13.46 -10.11
C ILE A 241 -21.46 -14.25 -10.15
N LYS A 242 -22.57 -13.59 -10.50
CA LYS A 242 -23.92 -14.20 -10.55
C LYS A 242 -24.11 -15.20 -11.69
N ALA A 243 -23.36 -15.09 -12.78
CA ALA A 243 -23.49 -15.99 -13.94
C ALA A 243 -23.34 -17.49 -13.57
N ASN A 244 -22.76 -17.77 -12.41
CA ASN A 244 -22.49 -19.13 -11.95
C ASN A 244 -23.27 -19.54 -10.68
N GLU A 245 -24.11 -18.67 -10.10
CA GLU A 245 -24.80 -18.96 -8.83
C GLU A 245 -26.12 -18.18 -8.65
N SER A 246 -27.07 -18.78 -7.92
CA SER A 246 -28.40 -18.24 -7.62
C SER A 246 -28.48 -17.34 -6.38
N GLU A 247 -27.35 -16.79 -5.89
CA GLU A 247 -27.34 -15.97 -4.68
C GLU A 247 -27.92 -14.57 -4.88
N LEU A 248 -28.68 -14.10 -3.90
CA LEU A 248 -29.22 -12.74 -3.81
C LEU A 248 -28.13 -11.72 -3.41
N LEU A 249 -27.11 -11.56 -4.26
CA LEU A 249 -26.09 -10.53 -4.07
C LEU A 249 -26.56 -9.18 -4.61
N SER A 250 -26.29 -8.11 -3.84
CA SER A 250 -26.57 -6.74 -4.26
C SER A 250 -25.29 -6.05 -4.77
N GLU A 251 -25.46 -5.04 -5.61
CA GLU A 251 -24.36 -4.20 -6.06
C GLU A 251 -23.70 -3.47 -4.86
N ASN A 252 -24.48 -3.07 -3.87
CA ASN A 252 -23.97 -2.45 -2.64
C ASN A 252 -23.05 -3.39 -1.86
N THR A 253 -23.34 -4.68 -1.83
CA THR A 253 -22.45 -5.70 -1.24
C THR A 253 -21.10 -5.71 -1.96
N ILE A 254 -21.10 -5.75 -3.29
CA ILE A 254 -19.87 -5.70 -4.10
C ILE A 254 -19.08 -4.42 -3.85
N TYR A 255 -19.75 -3.27 -3.81
CA TYR A 255 -19.10 -1.99 -3.48
C TYR A 255 -18.46 -2.01 -2.09
N SER A 256 -19.11 -2.59 -1.08
CA SER A 256 -18.57 -2.73 0.27
C SER A 256 -17.26 -3.53 0.28
N TYR A 257 -17.24 -4.68 -0.43
CA TYR A 257 -16.03 -5.51 -0.56
C TYR A 257 -14.90 -4.80 -1.30
N ILE A 258 -15.20 -4.18 -2.45
CA ILE A 258 -14.22 -3.39 -3.22
C ILE A 258 -13.64 -2.27 -2.35
N LYS A 259 -14.47 -1.55 -1.61
CA LYS A 259 -14.04 -0.48 -0.71
C LYS A 259 -13.11 -1.00 0.39
N ALA A 260 -13.42 -2.15 0.98
CA ALA A 260 -12.58 -2.78 1.99
C ALA A 260 -11.22 -3.20 1.40
N LEU A 261 -11.20 -3.84 0.23
CA LEU A 261 -9.98 -4.24 -0.48
C LEU A 261 -9.09 -3.02 -0.84
N LYS A 262 -9.70 -1.90 -1.24
CA LYS A 262 -8.99 -0.64 -1.45
C LYS A 262 -8.37 -0.07 -0.18
N LYS A 263 -9.10 -0.14 0.95
CA LYS A 263 -8.61 0.35 2.26
C LYS A 263 -7.39 -0.42 2.78
N ILE A 264 -7.25 -1.71 2.43
CA ILE A 264 -6.08 -2.53 2.76
C ILE A 264 -5.06 -2.60 1.63
N PHE A 265 -5.21 -1.76 0.60
CA PHE A 265 -4.30 -1.64 -0.54
C PHE A 265 -4.10 -2.93 -1.35
N VAL A 266 -5.10 -3.78 -1.44
CA VAL A 266 -5.10 -4.98 -2.30
C VAL A 266 -5.48 -4.61 -3.73
N ILE A 267 -6.46 -3.72 -3.87
CA ILE A 267 -6.90 -3.15 -5.14
C ILE A 267 -6.40 -1.71 -5.23
N GLU A 268 -5.84 -1.35 -6.37
CA GLU A 268 -5.42 0.01 -6.70
C GLU A 268 -5.82 0.35 -8.13
N ASP A 269 -6.99 0.97 -8.29
CA ASP A 269 -7.43 1.42 -9.59
C ASP A 269 -6.57 2.58 -10.09
N SER A 270 -6.27 2.58 -11.39
CA SER A 270 -5.60 3.68 -12.05
C SER A 270 -6.62 4.74 -12.47
N LEU A 271 -6.42 5.95 -11.98
CA LEU A 271 -7.24 7.09 -12.37
C LEU A 271 -7.12 7.34 -13.88
N ALA A 272 -8.25 7.70 -14.49
CA ALA A 272 -8.24 8.09 -15.89
C ALA A 272 -7.42 9.37 -16.09
N TRP A 273 -6.46 9.32 -17.02
CA TRP A 273 -5.71 10.49 -17.42
C TRP A 273 -6.35 11.15 -18.64
N ASN A 274 -6.57 12.45 -18.57
CA ASN A 274 -7.06 13.24 -19.70
C ASN A 274 -6.24 14.54 -19.82
N PRO A 275 -5.53 14.76 -20.91
CA PRO A 275 -4.70 15.96 -21.12
C PRO A 275 -5.54 17.24 -21.26
N ASN A 276 -6.82 17.11 -21.56
CA ASN A 276 -7.70 18.26 -21.73
C ASN A 276 -8.35 18.66 -20.41
N LEU A 277 -7.69 19.52 -19.64
CA LEU A 277 -8.10 19.99 -18.32
C LEU A 277 -9.49 20.64 -18.26
N ARG A 278 -10.04 21.11 -19.39
CA ARG A 278 -11.35 21.74 -19.48
C ARG A 278 -12.45 20.82 -20.03
N SER A 279 -12.13 19.56 -20.29
CA SER A 279 -13.10 18.60 -20.84
C SER A 279 -14.05 18.08 -19.76
N LYS A 280 -15.35 18.19 -19.99
CA LYS A 280 -16.38 17.52 -19.15
C LYS A 280 -16.22 15.99 -19.18
N ALA A 281 -15.64 15.42 -20.24
CA ALA A 281 -15.36 13.99 -20.36
C ALA A 281 -14.28 13.53 -19.35
N ALA A 282 -13.33 14.38 -18.98
CA ALA A 282 -12.29 14.06 -17.99
C ALA A 282 -12.88 13.68 -16.62
N ILE A 283 -14.01 14.28 -16.24
CA ILE A 283 -14.68 14.04 -14.94
C ILE A 283 -15.51 12.74 -14.97
N ARG A 284 -15.89 12.24 -16.16
CA ARG A 284 -16.80 11.10 -16.35
C ARG A 284 -16.09 9.80 -16.72
N THR A 285 -14.76 9.83 -16.84
CA THR A 285 -14.00 8.64 -17.24
C THR A 285 -13.82 7.73 -16.03
N SER A 286 -14.17 6.44 -16.18
CA SER A 286 -14.03 5.43 -15.14
C SER A 286 -12.58 5.03 -14.96
N ASP A 287 -12.20 4.73 -13.72
CA ASP A 287 -10.88 4.22 -13.38
C ASP A 287 -10.65 2.84 -13.97
N THR A 288 -9.42 2.57 -14.40
CA THR A 288 -9.00 1.25 -14.86
C THR A 288 -8.67 0.35 -13.68
N LYS A 289 -9.18 -0.88 -13.69
CA LYS A 289 -9.07 -1.85 -12.60
C LYS A 289 -7.69 -2.48 -12.54
N TYR A 290 -7.05 -2.40 -11.37
CA TYR A 290 -5.76 -3.04 -11.12
C TYR A 290 -5.66 -3.59 -9.70
N PHE A 291 -4.86 -4.66 -9.57
CA PHE A 291 -4.31 -5.07 -8.27
C PHE A 291 -3.04 -4.30 -7.96
N THR A 292 -2.72 -4.18 -6.68
CA THR A 292 -1.42 -3.62 -6.24
C THR A 292 -0.25 -4.54 -6.59
N ASP A 293 -0.52 -5.85 -6.65
CA ASP A 293 0.48 -6.88 -6.98
C ASP A 293 -0.15 -7.96 -7.89
N PRO A 294 0.56 -8.42 -8.94
CA PRO A 294 0.00 -9.38 -9.90
C PRO A 294 -0.23 -10.78 -9.33
N SER A 295 0.31 -11.10 -8.15
CA SER A 295 0.15 -12.43 -7.52
C SER A 295 -1.14 -12.57 -6.70
N ILE A 296 -1.94 -11.51 -6.62
CA ILE A 296 -3.26 -11.51 -5.98
C ILE A 296 -4.34 -11.99 -6.98
#